data_c31af9e3a34f36ab74b78f0fdad0c1a4
#
_entry.id   c31af9e3a34f36ab74b78f0fdad0c1a4
#
_cell.length_a   1.000
_cell.length_b   1.000
_cell.length_c   1.000
_cell.angle_alpha   90.00
_cell.angle_beta   90.00
_cell.angle_gamma   90.00
#
_symmetry.space_group_name_H-M   'P 1'
#
loop_
_entity.id
_entity.type
_entity.pdbx_description
1 polymer ?
#
loop_
_entity_poly.entity_id
_entity_poly.type
_entity_poly.pdbx_seq_one_letter_code
_entity_poly.pdbx_strand_id
1 'polypeptide(L)'
;MSDWPDTLCERAFVPEADELAWRRKTGRPVVTLDGGRPIRSCDLLAFSISSEYDYINVLDMMKLSGIAPRAAERTDDWPLVIAGGLCVTANPMPMAQFLDVMVIGESEPTLGPLLDTIKSMGSQGAGKKRLLKQLSTLPGIYVPSVHSSKSPRASIMRQWAGVEGLGAHSVVTTPESVFEDTIMLEIARGCPFNCRFCLPGYAYLPYRESRPEDILPILDSMSAGTRVGFVACSPDSHPSFREFIDHARTAGLEVSIGSQRAENPSQLGEGDLHGTTLTIAPETGADGLRRVIGKSLRNESVLNTVSSASGSVSRIRMYFIYGFPFETDEDRAEIARLVAEIRTLTALPVSVSINPFIPKPWTAFQWSPLAHVDDLRKWRDEITRALRAVPNVEVRFLGAREAHIQALLARGDHRVGDALLHRLEGDGWPQAFQKAGIDMNWVFEQVKPGTPFEWDFINMGFGYTRLAREFSLAASMNQSRFRVPEKLAESMPAATEASPCS
;
A
#
# COMPACT_ATOMS: atom_id res chain seq x y z
N MET A 1 -6.85 14.81 -14.05
CA MET A 1 -6.07 16.00 -14.44
C MET A 1 -6.33 16.41 -15.90
N SER A 2 -6.43 15.46 -16.82
CA SER A 2 -6.68 15.79 -18.25
C SER A 2 -7.96 16.58 -18.52
N ASP A 3 -8.96 16.46 -17.65
CA ASP A 3 -10.25 17.14 -17.77
C ASP A 3 -10.26 18.55 -17.13
N TRP A 4 -9.13 18.96 -16.52
CA TRP A 4 -9.04 20.29 -15.91
C TRP A 4 -8.73 21.34 -16.99
N PRO A 5 -9.53 22.41 -17.12
CA PRO A 5 -9.32 23.41 -18.17
C PRO A 5 -7.90 23.98 -18.17
N ASP A 6 -7.32 24.14 -19.36
CA ASP A 6 -5.97 24.67 -19.58
C ASP A 6 -4.86 23.91 -18.80
N THR A 7 -5.04 22.63 -18.55
CA THR A 7 -4.07 21.78 -17.87
C THR A 7 -3.65 20.64 -18.79
N LEU A 8 -2.34 20.52 -19.05
CA LEU A 8 -1.75 19.38 -19.74
C LEU A 8 -1.11 18.46 -18.68
N CYS A 9 -1.61 17.24 -18.59
CA CYS A 9 -1.05 16.22 -17.72
C CYS A 9 -0.25 15.22 -18.55
N GLU A 10 1.05 15.13 -18.29
CA GLU A 10 1.96 14.16 -18.90
C GLU A 10 2.56 13.26 -17.83
N ARG A 11 2.93 12.04 -18.21
CA ARG A 11 3.42 11.01 -17.29
C ARG A 11 4.92 10.82 -17.43
N ALA A 12 5.59 10.62 -16.32
CA ALA A 12 6.98 10.19 -16.26
C ALA A 12 7.14 9.07 -15.23
N PHE A 13 8.00 8.12 -15.51
CA PHE A 13 8.30 6.99 -14.63
C PHE A 13 9.79 6.93 -14.33
N VAL A 14 10.15 6.22 -13.27
CA VAL A 14 11.55 5.90 -13.02
C VAL A 14 12.05 5.03 -14.16
N PRO A 15 13.13 5.42 -14.85
CA PRO A 15 13.69 4.59 -15.92
C PRO A 15 14.17 3.24 -15.38
N GLU A 16 14.14 2.21 -16.22
CA GLU A 16 14.76 0.92 -15.93
C GLU A 16 16.26 1.05 -15.60
N ALA A 17 16.84 0.07 -14.92
CA ALA A 17 18.16 0.18 -14.32
C ALA A 17 19.28 0.50 -15.32
N ASP A 18 19.23 -0.05 -16.52
CA ASP A 18 20.19 0.19 -17.62
C ASP A 18 19.97 1.58 -18.26
N GLU A 19 18.75 2.00 -18.48
CA GLU A 19 18.44 3.35 -18.94
C GLU A 19 18.84 4.39 -17.87
N LEU A 20 18.57 4.11 -16.60
CA LEU A 20 18.97 4.96 -15.49
C LEU A 20 20.49 5.15 -15.45
N ALA A 21 21.25 4.06 -15.62
CA ALA A 21 22.71 4.10 -15.70
C ALA A 21 23.20 4.91 -16.91
N TRP A 22 22.54 4.75 -18.06
CA TRP A 22 22.86 5.51 -19.27
C TRP A 22 22.56 7.00 -19.09
N ARG A 23 21.42 7.37 -18.51
CA ARG A 23 21.06 8.77 -18.23
C ARG A 23 22.07 9.42 -17.27
N ARG A 24 22.45 8.71 -16.22
CA ARG A 24 23.51 9.18 -15.29
C ARG A 24 24.84 9.44 -16.01
N LYS A 25 25.25 8.55 -16.91
CA LYS A 25 26.50 8.66 -17.68
C LYS A 25 26.45 9.81 -18.69
N THR A 26 25.32 10.04 -19.32
CA THR A 26 25.17 11.01 -20.41
C THR A 26 24.65 12.38 -19.98
N GLY A 27 24.22 12.52 -18.72
CA GLY A 27 23.60 13.74 -18.20
C GLY A 27 22.23 14.06 -18.82
N ARG A 28 21.56 13.07 -19.43
CA ARG A 28 20.24 13.30 -20.03
C ARG A 28 19.15 13.27 -18.98
N PRO A 29 18.26 14.29 -18.94
CA PRO A 29 17.19 14.37 -17.95
C PRO A 29 16.13 13.30 -18.17
N VAL A 30 15.31 13.05 -17.13
CA VAL A 30 14.07 12.30 -17.28
C VAL A 30 13.08 13.15 -18.10
N VAL A 31 12.37 12.49 -19.01
CA VAL A 31 11.38 13.11 -19.89
C VAL A 31 10.01 12.46 -19.70
N THR A 32 8.96 13.20 -20.05
CA THR A 32 7.60 12.66 -20.06
C THR A 32 7.44 11.64 -21.19
N LEU A 33 6.62 10.62 -21.00
CA LEU A 33 6.33 9.62 -22.03
C LEU A 33 5.44 10.18 -23.14
N ASP A 34 4.51 11.06 -22.77
CA ASP A 34 3.49 11.57 -23.68
C ASP A 34 4.07 12.59 -24.67
N GLY A 35 4.86 13.55 -24.20
CA GLY A 35 5.37 14.65 -25.00
C GLY A 35 6.89 14.69 -25.18
N GLY A 36 7.64 13.80 -24.51
CA GLY A 36 9.11 13.80 -24.54
C GLY A 36 9.76 15.03 -23.90
N ARG A 37 9.03 15.75 -23.04
CA ARG A 37 9.50 16.99 -22.39
C ARG A 37 10.34 16.67 -21.17
N PRO A 38 11.45 17.39 -20.92
CA PRO A 38 12.15 17.31 -19.66
C PRO A 38 11.21 17.65 -18.49
N ILE A 39 11.14 16.82 -17.46
CA ILE A 39 10.21 17.06 -16.33
C ILE A 39 10.50 18.38 -15.60
N ARG A 40 11.73 18.90 -15.68
CA ARG A 40 12.07 20.22 -15.13
C ARG A 40 11.31 21.37 -15.81
N SER A 41 10.85 21.21 -17.04
CA SER A 41 10.12 22.25 -17.78
C SER A 41 8.62 22.28 -17.49
N CYS A 42 8.13 21.37 -16.64
CA CYS A 42 6.74 21.40 -16.17
C CYS A 42 6.57 22.46 -15.08
N ASP A 43 5.37 23.03 -14.95
CA ASP A 43 5.04 23.98 -13.88
C ASP A 43 4.89 23.26 -12.54
N LEU A 44 4.44 22.00 -12.59
CA LEU A 44 4.12 21.16 -11.45
C LEU A 44 4.63 19.74 -11.67
N LEU A 45 5.34 19.20 -10.68
CA LEU A 45 5.68 17.78 -10.59
C LEU A 45 4.89 17.12 -9.46
N ALA A 46 4.05 16.15 -9.80
CA ALA A 46 3.23 15.41 -8.85
C ALA A 46 3.69 13.95 -8.75
N PHE A 47 4.13 13.54 -7.57
CA PHE A 47 4.55 12.17 -7.30
C PHE A 47 3.49 11.40 -6.53
N SER A 48 3.19 10.17 -6.95
CA SER A 48 2.40 9.20 -6.19
C SER A 48 3.34 8.21 -5.52
N ILE A 49 3.42 8.24 -4.18
CA ILE A 49 4.36 7.43 -3.41
C ILE A 49 3.61 6.35 -2.65
N SER A 50 3.65 5.13 -3.16
CA SER A 50 2.94 3.97 -2.60
C SER A 50 3.86 3.04 -1.80
N SER A 51 5.18 3.14 -1.98
CA SER A 51 6.20 2.38 -1.26
C SER A 51 7.25 3.31 -0.68
N GLU A 52 7.76 2.99 0.50
CA GLU A 52 8.83 3.78 1.13
C GLU A 52 10.15 3.70 0.33
N TYR A 53 10.36 2.66 -0.46
CA TYR A 53 11.49 2.56 -1.36
C TYR A 53 11.46 3.56 -2.51
N ASP A 54 10.28 4.11 -2.83
CA ASP A 54 10.15 5.15 -3.86
C ASP A 54 10.68 6.52 -3.41
N TYR A 55 10.94 6.71 -2.13
CA TYR A 55 11.55 7.96 -1.64
C TYR A 55 12.86 8.27 -2.38
N ILE A 56 13.76 7.28 -2.50
CA ILE A 56 15.03 7.48 -3.20
C ILE A 56 14.83 7.63 -4.72
N ASN A 57 13.83 6.93 -5.30
CA ASN A 57 13.50 7.04 -6.72
C ASN A 57 13.04 8.45 -7.09
N VAL A 58 12.20 9.08 -6.25
CA VAL A 58 11.78 10.49 -6.42
C VAL A 58 12.99 11.41 -6.44
N LEU A 59 13.92 11.26 -5.50
CA LEU A 59 15.13 12.08 -5.42
C LEU A 59 16.07 11.84 -6.60
N ASP A 60 16.22 10.61 -7.05
CA ASP A 60 17.01 10.28 -8.24
C ASP A 60 16.42 10.91 -9.50
N MET A 61 15.09 10.85 -9.69
CA MET A 61 14.43 11.51 -10.82
C MET A 61 14.65 13.02 -10.81
N MET A 62 14.54 13.66 -9.65
CA MET A 62 14.80 15.09 -9.49
C MET A 62 16.26 15.43 -9.82
N LYS A 63 17.20 14.72 -9.22
CA LYS A 63 18.65 14.93 -9.44
C LYS A 63 19.04 14.75 -10.90
N LEU A 64 18.57 13.69 -11.54
CA LEU A 64 18.83 13.42 -12.98
C LEU A 64 18.27 14.51 -13.89
N SER A 65 17.17 15.13 -13.47
CA SER A 65 16.54 16.22 -14.23
C SER A 65 17.12 17.61 -13.89
N GLY A 66 18.18 17.65 -13.07
CA GLY A 66 18.79 18.91 -12.63
C GLY A 66 17.89 19.73 -11.71
N ILE A 67 16.96 19.08 -10.98
CA ILE A 67 16.09 19.71 -9.98
C ILE A 67 16.72 19.52 -8.62
N ALA A 68 16.93 20.63 -7.89
CA ALA A 68 17.46 20.57 -6.52
C ALA A 68 16.56 19.72 -5.63
N PRO A 69 17.07 18.67 -4.96
CA PRO A 69 16.26 17.83 -4.10
C PRO A 69 15.60 18.61 -2.96
N ARG A 70 16.34 19.44 -2.23
CA ARG A 70 15.80 20.21 -1.11
C ARG A 70 14.84 21.30 -1.59
N ALA A 71 13.63 21.36 -1.02
CA ALA A 71 12.63 22.38 -1.33
C ALA A 71 13.13 23.80 -1.06
N ALA A 72 13.96 23.98 -0.03
CA ALA A 72 14.52 25.28 0.33
C ALA A 72 15.53 25.84 -0.69
N GLU A 73 16.07 25.01 -1.57
CA GLU A 73 17.04 25.39 -2.61
C GLU A 73 16.33 25.80 -3.91
N ARG A 74 15.01 25.55 -4.05
CA ARG A 74 14.23 25.85 -5.24
C ARG A 74 13.57 27.21 -5.13
N THR A 75 13.87 28.06 -6.12
CA THR A 75 13.28 29.41 -6.29
C THR A 75 12.00 29.37 -7.12
N ASP A 76 11.48 30.54 -7.50
CA ASP A 76 10.25 30.68 -8.28
C ASP A 76 10.36 30.11 -9.72
N ASP A 77 11.59 29.98 -10.24
CA ASP A 77 11.85 29.43 -11.59
C ASP A 77 11.83 27.88 -11.65
N TRP A 78 11.57 27.23 -10.53
CA TRP A 78 11.53 25.76 -10.44
C TRP A 78 10.09 25.25 -10.44
N PRO A 79 9.85 24.04 -10.96
CA PRO A 79 8.55 23.41 -10.80
C PRO A 79 8.15 23.33 -9.34
N LEU A 80 6.86 23.47 -9.06
CA LEU A 80 6.32 23.15 -7.76
C LEU A 80 6.33 21.62 -7.61
N VAL A 81 6.99 21.11 -6.58
CA VAL A 81 7.13 19.66 -6.35
C VAL A 81 6.15 19.22 -5.27
N ILE A 82 5.18 18.41 -5.66
CA ILE A 82 4.16 17.88 -4.75
C ILE A 82 4.19 16.36 -4.70
N ALA A 83 3.74 15.78 -3.61
CA ALA A 83 3.49 14.35 -3.54
C ALA A 83 2.25 14.02 -2.74
N GLY A 84 1.67 12.88 -3.07
CA GLY A 84 0.60 12.21 -2.34
C GLY A 84 0.83 10.70 -2.33
N GLY A 85 -0.22 9.97 -2.03
CA GLY A 85 -0.19 8.51 -1.96
C GLY A 85 -0.08 7.97 -0.55
N LEU A 86 -0.07 6.66 -0.44
CA LEU A 86 -0.23 5.96 0.84
C LEU A 86 0.89 6.27 1.85
N CYS A 87 2.16 6.31 1.39
CA CYS A 87 3.30 6.56 2.26
C CYS A 87 3.33 7.99 2.78
N VAL A 88 3.02 8.97 1.92
CA VAL A 88 2.92 10.39 2.30
C VAL A 88 1.77 10.63 3.28
N THR A 89 0.62 9.99 3.04
CA THR A 89 -0.53 10.06 3.95
C THR A 89 -0.22 9.44 5.31
N ALA A 90 0.54 8.34 5.34
CA ALA A 90 0.86 7.64 6.57
C ALA A 90 1.97 8.33 7.38
N ASN A 91 3.06 8.72 6.74
CA ASN A 91 4.18 9.42 7.36
C ASN A 91 4.87 10.35 6.35
N PRO A 92 4.55 11.65 6.36
CA PRO A 92 5.18 12.62 5.45
C PRO A 92 6.61 13.01 5.86
N MET A 93 7.04 12.70 7.08
CA MET A 93 8.26 13.25 7.66
C MET A 93 9.55 12.91 6.91
N PRO A 94 9.76 11.68 6.39
CA PRO A 94 10.93 11.34 5.60
C PRO A 94 11.12 12.21 4.36
N MET A 95 10.01 12.67 3.76
CA MET A 95 10.01 13.45 2.51
C MET A 95 9.79 14.96 2.72
N ALA A 96 9.57 15.42 3.96
CA ALA A 96 9.15 16.78 4.25
C ALA A 96 10.14 17.87 3.78
N GLN A 97 11.45 17.59 3.77
CA GLN A 97 12.45 18.57 3.31
C GLN A 97 12.58 18.67 1.79
N PHE A 98 11.98 17.73 1.04
CA PHE A 98 12.11 17.64 -0.42
C PHE A 98 10.88 18.16 -1.17
N LEU A 99 9.73 18.14 -0.54
CA LEU A 99 8.45 18.45 -1.16
C LEU A 99 7.97 19.84 -0.77
N ASP A 100 7.47 20.59 -1.73
CA ASP A 100 6.87 21.89 -1.48
C ASP A 100 5.49 21.74 -0.85
N VAL A 101 4.73 20.73 -1.32
CA VAL A 101 3.36 20.44 -0.89
C VAL A 101 3.16 18.93 -0.78
N MET A 102 2.43 18.49 0.22
CA MET A 102 2.04 17.10 0.43
C MET A 102 0.53 17.00 0.57
N VAL A 103 -0.07 16.10 -0.22
CA VAL A 103 -1.50 15.80 -0.18
C VAL A 103 -1.74 14.65 0.78
N ILE A 104 -2.47 14.91 1.85
CA ILE A 104 -2.78 13.95 2.90
C ILE A 104 -4.18 13.37 2.66
N GLY A 105 -4.21 12.14 2.18
CA GLY A 105 -5.43 11.43 1.81
C GLY A 105 -5.60 11.25 0.31
N GLU A 106 -6.85 11.29 -0.12
CA GLU A 106 -7.27 11.05 -1.49
C GLU A 106 -7.23 12.35 -2.31
N SER A 107 -6.97 12.22 -3.61
CA SER A 107 -6.76 13.36 -4.49
C SER A 107 -8.05 14.02 -4.94
N GLU A 108 -9.13 13.27 -5.03
CA GLU A 108 -10.41 13.72 -5.60
C GLU A 108 -10.94 15.01 -4.94
N PRO A 109 -11.01 15.10 -3.59
CA PRO A 109 -11.49 16.34 -2.97
C PRO A 109 -10.44 17.46 -2.91
N THR A 110 -9.15 17.14 -3.15
CA THR A 110 -8.04 18.11 -2.93
C THR A 110 -7.45 18.67 -4.21
N LEU A 111 -7.44 17.88 -5.29
CA LEU A 111 -6.72 18.23 -6.51
C LEU A 111 -7.31 19.46 -7.20
N GLY A 112 -8.62 19.54 -7.32
CA GLY A 112 -9.30 20.67 -7.93
C GLY A 112 -8.95 22.01 -7.24
N PRO A 113 -9.25 22.16 -5.94
CA PRO A 113 -8.91 23.36 -5.18
C PRO A 113 -7.42 23.71 -5.21
N LEU A 114 -6.53 22.69 -5.25
CA LEU A 114 -5.10 22.90 -5.36
C LEU A 114 -4.73 23.51 -6.72
N LEU A 115 -5.19 22.93 -7.83
CA LEU A 115 -4.91 23.41 -9.18
C LEU A 115 -5.49 24.82 -9.42
N ASP A 116 -6.73 25.08 -8.96
CA ASP A 116 -7.35 26.41 -9.06
C ASP A 116 -6.57 27.46 -8.29
N THR A 117 -6.06 27.11 -7.10
CA THR A 117 -5.23 28.02 -6.31
C THR A 117 -3.91 28.31 -7.02
N ILE A 118 -3.23 27.30 -7.57
CA ILE A 118 -1.97 27.49 -8.31
C ILE A 118 -2.22 28.40 -9.52
N LYS A 119 -3.26 28.12 -10.31
CA LYS A 119 -3.62 28.91 -11.51
C LYS A 119 -3.96 30.36 -11.17
N SER A 120 -4.83 30.58 -10.17
CA SER A 120 -5.23 31.92 -9.74
C SER A 120 -4.05 32.73 -9.20
N MET A 121 -3.21 32.13 -8.38
CA MET A 121 -2.04 32.81 -7.81
C MET A 121 -0.96 33.07 -8.86
N GLY A 122 -0.75 32.15 -9.82
CA GLY A 122 0.16 32.31 -10.95
C GLY A 122 -0.24 33.48 -11.84
N SER A 123 -1.52 33.59 -12.18
CA SER A 123 -2.05 34.70 -12.99
C SER A 123 -1.92 36.08 -12.31
N GLN A 124 -1.83 36.12 -10.98
CA GLN A 124 -1.58 37.31 -10.18
C GLN A 124 -0.08 37.64 -10.00
N GLY A 125 0.82 36.85 -10.59
CA GLY A 125 2.27 37.00 -10.43
C GLY A 125 2.76 36.74 -9.00
N ALA A 126 2.07 35.91 -8.25
CA ALA A 126 2.44 35.59 -6.88
C ALA A 126 3.70 34.70 -6.83
N GLY A 127 4.73 35.15 -6.11
CA GLY A 127 5.91 34.34 -5.87
C GLY A 127 5.60 33.10 -5.01
N LYS A 128 6.47 32.08 -5.09
CA LYS A 128 6.34 30.75 -4.47
C LYS A 128 5.96 30.82 -2.96
N LYS A 129 6.59 31.69 -2.21
CA LYS A 129 6.32 31.83 -0.76
C LYS A 129 4.86 32.20 -0.46
N ARG A 130 4.28 33.10 -1.27
CA ARG A 130 2.87 33.51 -1.15
C ARG A 130 1.94 32.39 -1.58
N LEU A 131 2.28 31.70 -2.66
CA LEU A 131 1.55 30.52 -3.15
C LEU A 131 1.51 29.42 -2.07
N LEU A 132 2.66 29.03 -1.50
CA LEU A 132 2.75 28.01 -0.47
C LEU A 132 1.93 28.37 0.78
N LYS A 133 1.94 29.64 1.18
CA LYS A 133 1.10 30.12 2.28
C LYS A 133 -0.39 29.98 1.97
N GLN A 134 -0.81 30.25 0.74
CA GLN A 134 -2.22 30.09 0.34
C GLN A 134 -2.57 28.61 0.29
N LEU A 135 -1.75 27.76 -0.35
CA LEU A 135 -1.96 26.32 -0.40
C LEU A 135 -2.06 25.68 0.99
N SER A 136 -1.31 26.18 1.97
CA SER A 136 -1.36 25.67 3.35
C SER A 136 -2.70 25.88 4.07
N THR A 137 -3.62 26.66 3.50
CA THR A 137 -4.96 26.85 4.05
C THR A 137 -5.98 25.85 3.51
N LEU A 138 -5.63 25.08 2.50
CA LEU A 138 -6.53 24.10 1.89
C LEU A 138 -6.64 22.84 2.77
N PRO A 139 -7.82 22.23 2.86
CA PRO A 139 -7.99 20.95 3.57
C PRO A 139 -7.10 19.86 2.98
N GLY A 140 -6.50 19.04 3.86
CA GLY A 140 -5.65 17.92 3.44
C GLY A 140 -4.29 18.30 2.85
N ILE A 141 -3.95 19.57 2.82
CA ILE A 141 -2.68 20.06 2.29
C ILE A 141 -1.69 20.32 3.42
N TYR A 142 -0.58 19.61 3.42
CA TYR A 142 0.56 19.83 4.30
C TYR A 142 1.68 20.52 3.51
N VAL A 143 2.04 21.73 3.95
CA VAL A 143 3.16 22.51 3.40
C VAL A 143 4.27 22.55 4.45
N PRO A 144 5.35 21.75 4.31
CA PRO A 144 6.37 21.63 5.35
C PRO A 144 6.98 22.98 5.76
N SER A 145 7.30 23.84 4.81
CA SER A 145 7.90 25.17 5.06
C SER A 145 7.00 26.13 5.86
N VAL A 146 5.69 25.88 5.88
CA VAL A 146 4.71 26.73 6.63
C VAL A 146 4.28 26.07 7.92
N HIS A 147 3.95 24.77 7.89
CA HIS A 147 3.39 24.07 9.05
C HIS A 147 4.44 23.64 10.07
N SER A 148 5.67 23.29 9.63
CA SER A 148 6.74 22.87 10.54
C SER A 148 7.26 23.97 11.45
N SER A 149 7.02 25.24 11.09
CA SER A 149 7.40 26.40 11.92
C SER A 149 6.44 26.68 13.08
N LYS A 150 5.28 25.98 13.14
CA LYS A 150 4.27 26.15 14.19
C LYS A 150 4.46 25.11 15.28
N SER A 151 4.34 25.51 16.53
CA SER A 151 4.35 24.62 17.68
C SER A 151 3.16 24.96 18.60
N PRO A 152 2.22 24.01 18.88
CA PRO A 152 2.13 22.67 18.29
C PRO A 152 1.83 22.72 16.80
N ARG A 153 2.22 21.68 16.05
CA ARG A 153 1.89 21.54 14.64
C ARG A 153 0.37 21.61 14.44
N ALA A 154 -0.07 22.33 13.43
CA ALA A 154 -1.49 22.34 13.06
C ALA A 154 -1.91 20.94 12.63
N SER A 155 -3.07 20.48 13.10
CA SER A 155 -3.63 19.21 12.68
C SER A 155 -4.06 19.27 11.21
N ILE A 156 -3.60 18.33 10.41
CA ILE A 156 -3.99 18.18 9.01
C ILE A 156 -4.99 17.03 8.91
N MET A 157 -6.24 17.34 8.56
CA MET A 157 -7.28 16.34 8.36
C MET A 157 -7.04 15.60 7.04
N ARG A 158 -6.88 14.27 7.11
CA ARG A 158 -6.86 13.41 5.93
C ARG A 158 -8.16 13.59 5.14
N GLN A 159 -8.04 13.87 3.86
CA GLN A 159 -9.20 13.96 2.97
C GLN A 159 -9.54 12.60 2.36
N TRP A 160 -10.81 12.40 2.06
CA TRP A 160 -11.32 11.21 1.41
C TRP A 160 -12.57 11.57 0.58
N ALA A 161 -12.71 10.93 -0.59
CA ALA A 161 -13.86 11.13 -1.47
C ALA A 161 -15.08 10.36 -0.96
N GLY A 162 -16.27 10.84 -1.28
CA GLY A 162 -17.51 10.06 -1.16
C GLY A 162 -17.57 8.93 -2.19
N VAL A 163 -18.72 8.26 -2.24
CA VAL A 163 -19.00 7.18 -3.20
C VAL A 163 -18.90 7.69 -4.65
N GLU A 164 -19.30 8.93 -4.88
CA GLU A 164 -19.23 9.63 -6.17
C GLU A 164 -17.80 9.80 -6.72
N GLY A 165 -16.79 9.63 -5.88
CA GLY A 165 -15.38 9.66 -6.29
C GLY A 165 -14.81 8.30 -6.67
N LEU A 166 -15.62 7.23 -6.62
CA LEU A 166 -15.21 5.89 -7.02
C LEU A 166 -15.45 5.65 -8.52
N GLY A 167 -14.90 4.55 -9.04
CA GLY A 167 -14.99 4.21 -10.47
C GLY A 167 -13.83 4.73 -11.30
N ALA A 168 -12.73 5.16 -10.65
CA ALA A 168 -11.51 5.48 -11.36
C ALA A 168 -11.02 4.27 -12.16
N HIS A 169 -10.59 4.49 -13.41
CA HIS A 169 -10.11 3.41 -14.26
C HIS A 169 -8.89 3.84 -15.09
N SER A 170 -8.15 2.84 -15.57
CA SER A 170 -7.00 3.07 -16.44
C SER A 170 -7.47 3.64 -17.78
N VAL A 171 -6.92 4.79 -18.17
CA VAL A 171 -7.17 5.40 -19.49
C VAL A 171 -6.13 4.99 -20.53
N VAL A 172 -5.07 4.36 -20.11
CA VAL A 172 -3.98 3.84 -20.96
C VAL A 172 -3.65 2.42 -20.54
N THR A 173 -3.55 1.56 -21.52
CA THR A 173 -3.09 0.17 -21.37
C THR A 173 -1.80 -0.02 -22.16
N THR A 174 -0.99 -0.99 -21.75
CA THR A 174 0.25 -1.38 -22.42
C THR A 174 0.57 -2.84 -22.07
N PRO A 175 1.10 -3.63 -23.02
CA PRO A 175 1.55 -4.99 -22.74
C PRO A 175 2.72 -5.03 -21.76
N GLU A 176 3.44 -3.91 -21.59
CA GLU A 176 4.59 -3.82 -20.67
C GLU A 176 4.18 -3.55 -19.22
N SER A 177 2.89 -3.37 -18.94
CA SER A 177 2.41 -3.21 -17.57
C SER A 177 2.33 -4.55 -16.82
N VAL A 178 2.36 -4.50 -15.49
CA VAL A 178 2.19 -5.70 -14.63
C VAL A 178 0.87 -6.43 -14.91
N PHE A 179 -0.14 -5.70 -15.38
CA PHE A 179 -1.47 -6.22 -15.70
C PHE A 179 -1.74 -6.31 -17.21
N GLU A 180 -0.70 -6.29 -18.05
CA GLU A 180 -0.74 -6.54 -19.50
C GLU A 180 -2.06 -6.13 -20.20
N ASP A 181 -2.11 -4.95 -20.81
CA ASP A 181 -3.28 -4.46 -21.56
C ASP A 181 -4.63 -4.52 -20.82
N THR A 182 -4.62 -4.54 -19.50
CA THR A 182 -5.83 -4.61 -18.67
C THR A 182 -6.26 -3.22 -18.23
N ILE A 183 -7.51 -2.86 -18.47
CA ILE A 183 -8.14 -1.70 -17.83
C ILE A 183 -8.45 -2.05 -16.38
N MET A 184 -7.78 -1.38 -15.45
CA MET A 184 -8.02 -1.54 -14.03
C MET A 184 -9.16 -0.59 -13.62
N LEU A 185 -10.28 -1.13 -13.13
CA LEU A 185 -11.48 -0.39 -12.72
C LEU A 185 -11.68 -0.51 -11.21
N GLU A 186 -11.66 0.61 -10.50
CA GLU A 186 -11.89 0.66 -9.06
C GLU A 186 -13.38 0.45 -8.75
N ILE A 187 -13.69 -0.53 -7.91
CA ILE A 187 -15.06 -0.83 -7.48
C ILE A 187 -15.30 -0.58 -5.99
N ALA A 188 -14.25 -0.48 -5.20
CA ALA A 188 -14.36 -0.13 -3.79
C ALA A 188 -13.04 0.45 -3.28
N ARG A 189 -13.12 1.33 -2.27
CA ARG A 189 -11.97 1.92 -1.60
C ARG A 189 -12.06 1.73 -0.09
N GLY A 190 -10.89 1.45 0.53
CA GLY A 190 -10.83 0.98 1.90
C GLY A 190 -11.00 -0.53 1.99
N CYS A 191 -11.25 -1.04 3.19
CA CYS A 191 -11.43 -2.46 3.44
C CYS A 191 -12.44 -2.65 4.59
N PRO A 192 -13.41 -3.56 4.46
CA PRO A 192 -14.37 -3.83 5.54
C PRO A 192 -13.74 -4.59 6.72
N PHE A 193 -12.53 -5.12 6.53
CA PHE A 193 -11.82 -5.90 7.52
C PHE A 193 -10.85 -5.05 8.35
N ASN A 194 -10.61 -5.47 9.59
CA ASN A 194 -9.75 -4.75 10.55
C ASN A 194 -8.44 -5.51 10.82
N CYS A 195 -7.73 -5.95 9.77
CA CYS A 195 -6.41 -6.56 9.93
C CYS A 195 -5.46 -5.58 10.62
N ARG A 196 -4.96 -5.93 11.81
CA ARG A 196 -4.22 -5.04 12.72
C ARG A 196 -2.88 -4.55 12.18
N PHE A 197 -2.37 -5.16 11.14
CA PHE A 197 -1.11 -4.84 10.47
C PHE A 197 -1.27 -4.05 9.17
N CYS A 198 -2.49 -3.96 8.62
CA CYS A 198 -2.71 -3.56 7.25
C CYS A 198 -2.87 -2.04 7.11
N LEU A 199 -1.85 -1.35 6.59
CA LEU A 199 -1.90 0.10 6.40
C LEU A 199 -3.07 0.55 5.48
N PRO A 200 -3.31 -0.05 4.28
CA PRO A 200 -4.46 0.34 3.46
C PRO A 200 -5.81 0.21 4.17
N GLY A 201 -5.97 -0.82 5.02
CA GLY A 201 -7.20 -1.03 5.80
C GLY A 201 -7.54 0.11 6.76
N TYR A 202 -6.53 0.84 7.25
CA TYR A 202 -6.70 2.02 8.09
C TYR A 202 -6.66 3.33 7.29
N ALA A 203 -5.74 3.44 6.34
CA ALA A 203 -5.49 4.69 5.63
C ALA A 203 -6.63 5.07 4.67
N TYR A 204 -7.38 4.11 4.18
CA TYR A 204 -8.51 4.33 3.26
C TYR A 204 -9.88 4.21 3.92
N LEU A 205 -9.97 4.27 5.26
CA LEU A 205 -11.27 4.35 5.94
C LEU A 205 -11.97 5.68 5.60
N PRO A 206 -13.33 5.72 5.57
CA PRO A 206 -14.25 4.58 5.71
C PRO A 206 -14.20 3.65 4.49
N TYR A 207 -14.64 2.41 4.65
CA TYR A 207 -14.87 1.51 3.52
C TYR A 207 -16.05 2.04 2.69
N ARG A 208 -15.90 2.11 1.38
CA ARG A 208 -16.90 2.61 0.43
C ARG A 208 -16.95 1.70 -0.78
N GLU A 209 -18.14 1.39 -1.22
CA GLU A 209 -18.44 0.57 -2.40
C GLU A 209 -19.00 1.46 -3.50
N SER A 210 -18.60 1.23 -4.74
CA SER A 210 -19.22 1.87 -5.90
C SER A 210 -20.64 1.31 -6.11
N ARG A 211 -21.49 2.12 -6.69
CA ARG A 211 -22.85 1.67 -7.03
C ARG A 211 -22.86 1.04 -8.42
N PRO A 212 -23.72 0.05 -8.70
CA PRO A 212 -23.85 -0.52 -10.03
C PRO A 212 -24.09 0.54 -11.12
N GLU A 213 -24.94 1.53 -10.83
CA GLU A 213 -25.25 2.62 -11.76
C GLU A 213 -24.05 3.50 -12.13
N ASP A 214 -22.96 3.48 -11.34
CA ASP A 214 -21.72 4.20 -11.63
C ASP A 214 -20.72 3.32 -12.42
N ILE A 215 -20.76 2.00 -12.24
CA ILE A 215 -19.80 1.05 -12.83
C ILE A 215 -20.26 0.48 -14.18
N LEU A 216 -21.55 0.10 -14.27
CA LEU A 216 -22.06 -0.56 -15.48
C LEU A 216 -21.92 0.30 -16.75
N PRO A 217 -22.18 1.64 -16.73
CA PRO A 217 -21.94 2.48 -17.90
C PRO A 217 -20.46 2.55 -18.33
N ILE A 218 -19.51 2.44 -17.37
CA ILE A 218 -18.09 2.41 -17.69
C ILE A 218 -17.77 1.12 -18.45
N LEU A 219 -18.30 -0.03 -17.99
CA LEU A 219 -18.13 -1.32 -18.69
C LEU A 219 -18.76 -1.28 -20.07
N ASP A 220 -19.94 -0.71 -20.23
CA ASP A 220 -20.65 -0.56 -21.53
C ASP A 220 -19.89 0.34 -22.52
N SER A 221 -19.06 1.26 -22.04
CA SER A 221 -18.25 2.14 -22.88
C SER A 221 -17.00 1.46 -23.47
N MET A 222 -16.65 0.26 -22.97
CA MET A 222 -15.47 -0.47 -23.42
C MET A 222 -15.78 -1.29 -24.67
N SER A 223 -14.78 -1.45 -25.55
CA SER A 223 -14.92 -2.28 -26.76
C SER A 223 -14.88 -3.77 -26.38
N ALA A 224 -15.66 -4.59 -27.09
CA ALA A 224 -15.60 -6.04 -26.95
C ALA A 224 -14.17 -6.57 -27.14
N GLY A 225 -13.77 -7.56 -26.35
CA GLY A 225 -12.39 -8.08 -26.29
C GLY A 225 -11.44 -7.27 -25.39
N THR A 226 -11.89 -6.13 -24.83
CA THR A 226 -11.09 -5.40 -23.84
C THR A 226 -10.98 -6.23 -22.58
N ARG A 227 -9.77 -6.31 -22.00
CA ARG A 227 -9.54 -6.94 -20.71
C ARG A 227 -9.77 -5.95 -19.58
N VAL A 228 -10.62 -6.28 -18.62
CA VAL A 228 -10.93 -5.46 -17.44
C VAL A 228 -10.58 -6.20 -16.16
N GLY A 229 -9.92 -5.51 -15.23
CA GLY A 229 -9.60 -6.00 -13.89
C GLY A 229 -10.25 -5.13 -12.82
N PHE A 230 -10.97 -5.74 -11.87
CA PHE A 230 -11.59 -5.01 -10.78
C PHE A 230 -10.61 -4.75 -9.63
N VAL A 231 -10.53 -3.50 -9.18
CA VAL A 231 -9.60 -3.05 -8.12
C VAL A 231 -10.36 -2.73 -6.84
N ALA A 232 -9.99 -3.40 -5.77
CA ALA A 232 -10.36 -3.11 -4.39
C ALA A 232 -9.38 -3.81 -3.45
N CYS A 233 -9.36 -3.45 -2.16
CA CYS A 233 -8.59 -4.21 -1.15
C CYS A 233 -9.13 -5.64 -0.97
N SER A 234 -10.40 -5.86 -1.25
CA SER A 234 -11.10 -7.16 -1.23
C SER A 234 -12.26 -7.09 -2.24
N PRO A 235 -12.01 -7.32 -3.53
CA PRO A 235 -13.05 -7.20 -4.57
C PRO A 235 -14.25 -8.12 -4.32
N ASP A 236 -13.98 -9.34 -3.87
CA ASP A 236 -14.98 -10.36 -3.53
C ASP A 236 -15.87 -10.03 -2.33
N SER A 237 -15.55 -8.96 -1.60
CA SER A 237 -16.41 -8.44 -0.53
C SER A 237 -17.44 -7.41 -1.01
N HIS A 238 -17.34 -6.96 -2.27
CA HIS A 238 -18.30 -6.03 -2.86
C HIS A 238 -19.63 -6.77 -3.14
N PRO A 239 -20.79 -6.27 -2.68
CA PRO A 239 -22.06 -6.97 -2.83
C PRO A 239 -22.44 -7.22 -4.31
N SER A 240 -22.13 -6.29 -5.20
CA SER A 240 -22.40 -6.41 -6.65
C SER A 240 -21.24 -6.98 -7.46
N PHE A 241 -20.23 -7.58 -6.83
CA PHE A 241 -19.04 -8.08 -7.57
C PHE A 241 -19.42 -9.10 -8.64
N ARG A 242 -20.33 -10.01 -8.32
CA ARG A 242 -20.87 -10.99 -9.27
C ARG A 242 -21.58 -10.30 -10.45
N GLU A 243 -22.43 -9.32 -10.18
CA GLU A 243 -23.15 -8.54 -11.19
C GLU A 243 -22.16 -7.86 -12.17
N PHE A 244 -21.06 -7.28 -11.66
CA PHE A 244 -20.04 -6.65 -12.51
C PHE A 244 -19.34 -7.66 -13.43
N ILE A 245 -19.02 -8.86 -12.93
CA ILE A 245 -18.42 -9.93 -13.73
C ILE A 245 -19.37 -10.38 -14.85
N ASP A 246 -20.64 -10.64 -14.50
CA ASP A 246 -21.62 -11.13 -15.47
C ASP A 246 -21.93 -10.08 -16.53
N HIS A 247 -22.05 -8.81 -16.12
CA HIS A 247 -22.28 -7.69 -17.03
C HIS A 247 -21.09 -7.52 -18.01
N ALA A 248 -19.85 -7.49 -17.47
CA ALA A 248 -18.65 -7.37 -18.30
C ALA A 248 -18.57 -8.47 -19.37
N ARG A 249 -18.88 -9.71 -19.00
CA ARG A 249 -18.91 -10.84 -19.94
C ARG A 249 -20.01 -10.70 -21.00
N THR A 250 -21.20 -10.25 -20.57
CA THR A 250 -22.32 -10.02 -21.49
C THR A 250 -21.98 -8.93 -22.50
N ALA A 251 -21.21 -7.92 -22.09
CA ALA A 251 -20.67 -6.89 -22.96
C ALA A 251 -19.48 -7.37 -23.83
N GLY A 252 -19.08 -8.65 -23.73
CA GLY A 252 -17.99 -9.23 -24.50
C GLY A 252 -16.59 -8.87 -24.02
N LEU A 253 -16.44 -8.43 -22.74
CA LEU A 253 -15.16 -8.10 -22.13
C LEU A 253 -14.48 -9.36 -21.57
N GLU A 254 -13.14 -9.36 -21.55
CA GLU A 254 -12.34 -10.36 -20.87
C GLU A 254 -12.11 -9.95 -19.41
N VAL A 255 -12.66 -10.70 -18.45
CA VAL A 255 -12.54 -10.36 -17.03
C VAL A 255 -11.25 -10.96 -16.45
N SER A 256 -10.37 -10.10 -15.92
CA SER A 256 -9.20 -10.47 -15.14
C SER A 256 -9.51 -10.34 -13.64
N ILE A 257 -9.49 -11.45 -12.93
CA ILE A 257 -9.78 -11.47 -11.51
C ILE A 257 -8.46 -11.50 -10.73
N GLY A 258 -8.22 -10.46 -9.95
CA GLY A 258 -7.01 -10.31 -9.12
C GLY A 258 -7.01 -11.19 -7.86
N SER A 259 -6.30 -10.72 -6.83
CA SER A 259 -6.24 -11.41 -5.53
C SER A 259 -7.62 -11.49 -4.87
N GLN A 260 -7.95 -12.66 -4.35
CA GLN A 260 -9.22 -12.91 -3.67
C GLN A 260 -9.00 -13.25 -2.20
N ARG A 261 -10.01 -12.99 -1.40
CA ARG A 261 -10.08 -13.52 -0.06
C ARG A 261 -10.84 -14.85 -0.12
N ALA A 262 -10.22 -15.89 0.43
CA ALA A 262 -10.82 -17.24 0.44
C ALA A 262 -12.07 -17.36 1.33
N GLU A 263 -12.54 -16.26 1.93
CA GLU A 263 -13.75 -16.25 2.75
C GLU A 263 -15.06 -16.25 1.93
N ASN A 264 -15.03 -15.79 0.67
CA ASN A 264 -16.22 -15.63 -0.17
C ASN A 264 -16.14 -16.36 -1.51
N PRO A 265 -15.90 -17.69 -1.54
CA PRO A 265 -15.82 -18.44 -2.81
C PRO A 265 -17.13 -18.42 -3.59
N SER A 266 -18.27 -18.15 -2.93
CA SER A 266 -19.60 -18.11 -3.53
C SER A 266 -19.85 -16.96 -4.50
N GLN A 267 -19.02 -15.92 -4.47
CA GLN A 267 -19.08 -14.80 -5.42
C GLN A 267 -18.53 -15.15 -6.80
N LEU A 268 -17.86 -16.31 -6.93
CA LEU A 268 -17.28 -16.78 -8.18
C LEU A 268 -18.05 -18.01 -8.69
N GLY A 269 -18.47 -17.96 -9.92
CA GLY A 269 -19.09 -19.08 -10.62
C GLY A 269 -18.04 -20.01 -11.26
N GLU A 270 -18.51 -21.19 -11.69
CA GLU A 270 -17.70 -22.07 -12.54
C GLU A 270 -17.26 -21.33 -13.81
N GLY A 271 -15.96 -21.36 -14.09
CA GLY A 271 -15.35 -20.68 -15.24
C GLY A 271 -14.87 -19.25 -15.01
N ASP A 272 -15.18 -18.61 -13.88
CA ASP A 272 -14.72 -17.24 -13.59
C ASP A 272 -13.19 -17.14 -13.49
N LEU A 273 -12.56 -18.21 -13.05
CA LEU A 273 -11.11 -18.30 -12.84
C LEU A 273 -10.37 -19.04 -13.97
N HIS A 274 -11.03 -19.34 -15.08
CA HIS A 274 -10.46 -20.21 -16.12
C HIS A 274 -9.12 -19.66 -16.64
N GLY A 275 -8.06 -20.48 -16.52
CA GLY A 275 -6.70 -20.15 -16.97
C GLY A 275 -5.96 -19.10 -16.14
N THR A 276 -6.57 -18.54 -15.07
CA THR A 276 -5.98 -17.48 -14.24
C THR A 276 -5.15 -18.03 -13.08
N THR A 277 -4.55 -17.15 -12.31
CA THR A 277 -3.86 -17.46 -11.04
C THR A 277 -4.81 -17.22 -9.88
N LEU A 278 -5.13 -18.26 -9.10
CA LEU A 278 -5.78 -18.05 -7.81
C LEU A 278 -4.78 -17.45 -6.81
N THR A 279 -5.05 -16.26 -6.33
CA THR A 279 -4.19 -15.59 -5.35
C THR A 279 -4.89 -15.50 -4.01
N ILE A 280 -4.29 -16.07 -2.98
CA ILE A 280 -4.82 -16.09 -1.60
C ILE A 280 -3.76 -15.53 -0.65
N ALA A 281 -4.17 -14.71 0.32
CA ALA A 281 -3.31 -14.18 1.36
C ALA A 281 -3.71 -14.70 2.75
N PRO A 282 -3.30 -15.91 3.16
CA PRO A 282 -3.56 -16.42 4.50
C PRO A 282 -2.83 -15.64 5.58
N GLU A 283 -1.74 -14.95 5.25
CA GLU A 283 -0.79 -14.19 6.08
C GLU A 283 0.02 -15.08 7.04
N THR A 284 -0.60 -16.08 7.65
CA THR A 284 0.03 -17.09 8.52
C THR A 284 -0.64 -18.44 8.32
N GLY A 285 0.06 -19.54 8.64
CA GLY A 285 -0.51 -20.89 8.63
C GLY A 285 -1.45 -21.18 9.81
N ALA A 286 -1.33 -20.40 10.89
CA ALA A 286 -1.98 -20.68 12.17
C ALA A 286 -3.29 -19.89 12.35
N ASP A 287 -4.43 -20.56 12.44
CA ASP A 287 -5.74 -19.94 12.71
C ASP A 287 -5.75 -19.12 14.01
N GLY A 288 -5.01 -19.59 15.02
CA GLY A 288 -4.87 -18.88 16.29
C GLY A 288 -4.21 -17.52 16.12
N LEU A 289 -3.12 -17.45 15.37
CA LEU A 289 -2.42 -16.19 15.10
C LEU A 289 -3.25 -15.29 14.17
N ARG A 290 -3.99 -15.83 13.20
CA ARG A 290 -4.90 -15.03 12.37
C ARG A 290 -5.91 -14.24 13.20
N ARG A 291 -6.50 -14.84 14.23
CA ARG A 291 -7.39 -14.11 15.15
C ARG A 291 -6.66 -12.97 15.87
N VAL A 292 -5.42 -13.20 16.30
CA VAL A 292 -4.59 -12.15 16.95
C VAL A 292 -4.29 -10.99 16.02
N ILE A 293 -3.98 -11.26 14.75
CA ILE A 293 -3.69 -10.22 13.75
C ILE A 293 -4.97 -9.61 13.14
N GLY A 294 -6.16 -10.04 13.57
CA GLY A 294 -7.45 -9.51 13.10
C GLY A 294 -7.87 -9.99 11.72
N LYS A 295 -7.38 -11.16 11.28
CA LYS A 295 -7.79 -11.76 10.00
C LYS A 295 -8.74 -12.92 10.24
N SER A 296 -9.96 -12.82 9.71
CA SER A 296 -11.06 -13.75 9.97
C SER A 296 -11.03 -15.03 9.12
N LEU A 297 -9.99 -15.28 8.36
CA LEU A 297 -9.81 -16.45 7.50
C LEU A 297 -9.43 -17.69 8.32
N ARG A 298 -9.97 -18.87 7.95
CA ARG A 298 -9.62 -20.18 8.53
C ARG A 298 -8.91 -21.04 7.47
N ASN A 299 -8.06 -21.99 7.93
CA ASN A 299 -7.42 -22.96 7.06
C ASN A 299 -8.45 -23.78 6.26
N GLU A 300 -9.54 -24.18 6.89
CA GLU A 300 -10.65 -24.88 6.23
C GLU A 300 -11.18 -24.09 5.03
N SER A 301 -11.42 -22.79 5.16
CA SER A 301 -11.87 -21.94 4.04
C SER A 301 -10.83 -21.86 2.93
N VAL A 302 -9.55 -21.76 3.27
CA VAL A 302 -8.45 -21.77 2.29
C VAL A 302 -8.44 -23.07 1.51
N LEU A 303 -8.51 -24.22 2.20
CA LEU A 303 -8.50 -25.55 1.58
C LEU A 303 -9.72 -25.77 0.68
N ASN A 304 -10.91 -25.36 1.14
CA ASN A 304 -12.14 -25.47 0.37
C ASN A 304 -12.07 -24.60 -0.90
N THR A 305 -11.56 -23.37 -0.81
CA THR A 305 -11.37 -22.48 -1.97
C THR A 305 -10.38 -23.08 -2.97
N VAL A 306 -9.27 -23.63 -2.52
CA VAL A 306 -8.29 -24.29 -3.39
C VAL A 306 -8.91 -25.52 -4.06
N SER A 307 -9.63 -26.34 -3.30
CA SER A 307 -10.28 -27.54 -3.84
C SER A 307 -11.30 -27.20 -4.94
N SER A 308 -12.17 -26.21 -4.67
CA SER A 308 -13.19 -25.77 -5.61
C SER A 308 -12.61 -25.12 -6.88
N ALA A 309 -11.49 -24.39 -6.76
CA ALA A 309 -10.88 -23.66 -7.87
C ALA A 309 -9.91 -24.52 -8.70
N SER A 310 -9.44 -25.66 -8.20
CA SER A 310 -8.35 -26.45 -8.82
C SER A 310 -8.62 -26.91 -10.25
N GLY A 311 -9.89 -27.07 -10.66
CA GLY A 311 -10.29 -27.40 -12.02
C GLY A 311 -10.33 -26.22 -13.00
N SER A 312 -10.26 -24.99 -12.49
CA SER A 312 -10.48 -23.76 -13.26
C SER A 312 -9.25 -22.87 -13.38
N VAL A 313 -8.31 -22.96 -12.44
CA VAL A 313 -7.11 -22.11 -12.43
C VAL A 313 -5.87 -22.81 -12.98
N SER A 314 -4.89 -22.04 -13.41
CA SER A 314 -3.61 -22.58 -13.92
C SER A 314 -2.52 -22.64 -12.84
N ARG A 315 -2.64 -21.86 -11.77
CA ARG A 315 -1.65 -21.73 -10.71
C ARG A 315 -2.29 -21.20 -9.42
N ILE A 316 -1.67 -21.51 -8.30
CA ILE A 316 -2.01 -20.95 -6.98
C ILE A 316 -0.86 -20.07 -6.52
N ARG A 317 -1.18 -18.84 -6.05
CA ARG A 317 -0.23 -17.94 -5.42
C ARG A 317 -0.67 -17.64 -3.99
N MET A 318 0.27 -17.77 -3.06
CA MET A 318 -0.01 -17.53 -1.64
C MET A 318 0.91 -16.49 -1.07
N TYR A 319 0.35 -15.64 -0.18
CA TYR A 319 1.10 -14.63 0.54
C TYR A 319 1.09 -14.93 2.03
N PHE A 320 2.29 -14.92 2.63
CA PHE A 320 2.48 -15.08 4.05
C PHE A 320 3.37 -13.97 4.61
N ILE A 321 3.18 -13.72 5.88
CA ILE A 321 4.01 -12.80 6.68
C ILE A 321 4.50 -13.59 7.88
N TYR A 322 5.78 -13.45 8.24
CA TYR A 322 6.38 -14.06 9.44
C TYR A 322 7.04 -12.98 10.30
N GLY A 323 7.26 -13.27 11.58
CA GLY A 323 7.78 -12.32 12.53
C GLY A 323 6.72 -11.34 13.06
N PHE A 324 5.45 -11.72 13.03
CA PHE A 324 4.39 -10.94 13.67
C PHE A 324 4.60 -10.79 15.18
N PRO A 325 4.11 -9.70 15.78
CA PRO A 325 3.98 -9.66 17.23
C PRO A 325 3.19 -10.88 17.73
N PHE A 326 3.70 -11.49 18.79
CA PHE A 326 3.09 -12.68 19.42
C PHE A 326 3.16 -13.99 18.61
N GLU A 327 3.89 -14.02 17.50
CA GLU A 327 4.12 -15.22 16.71
C GLU A 327 5.06 -16.19 17.46
N THR A 328 4.75 -17.47 17.43
CA THR A 328 5.57 -18.56 18.01
C THR A 328 6.26 -19.37 16.92
N ASP A 329 7.20 -20.24 17.33
CA ASP A 329 7.85 -21.19 16.41
C ASP A 329 6.82 -22.14 15.77
N GLU A 330 5.81 -22.55 16.55
CA GLU A 330 4.68 -23.37 16.09
C GLU A 330 3.87 -22.67 15.01
N ASP A 331 3.52 -21.38 15.21
CA ASP A 331 2.78 -20.60 14.22
C ASP A 331 3.54 -20.51 12.89
N ARG A 332 4.87 -20.38 12.93
CA ARG A 332 5.71 -20.35 11.72
C ARG A 332 5.74 -21.70 11.02
N ALA A 333 5.80 -22.81 11.80
CA ALA A 333 5.77 -24.15 11.23
C ALA A 333 4.46 -24.45 10.49
N GLU A 334 3.33 -23.85 10.95
CA GLU A 334 2.03 -24.00 10.30
C GLU A 334 2.01 -23.46 8.85
N ILE A 335 2.89 -22.53 8.47
CA ILE A 335 3.00 -22.07 7.08
C ILE A 335 3.31 -23.25 6.16
N ALA A 336 4.33 -24.02 6.48
CA ALA A 336 4.72 -25.18 5.67
C ALA A 336 3.67 -26.29 5.71
N ARG A 337 3.00 -26.51 6.86
CA ARG A 337 1.93 -27.49 6.98
C ARG A 337 0.75 -27.14 6.08
N LEU A 338 0.26 -25.90 6.12
CA LEU A 338 -0.84 -25.45 5.26
C LEU A 338 -0.48 -25.61 3.76
N VAL A 339 0.73 -25.22 3.37
CA VAL A 339 1.19 -25.40 1.97
C VAL A 339 1.26 -26.88 1.59
N ALA A 340 1.69 -27.75 2.51
CA ALA A 340 1.72 -29.21 2.28
C ALA A 340 0.29 -29.78 2.11
N GLU A 341 -0.66 -29.38 2.96
CA GLU A 341 -2.07 -29.76 2.83
C GLU A 341 -2.65 -29.34 1.48
N ILE A 342 -2.40 -28.10 1.06
CA ILE A 342 -2.83 -27.61 -0.26
C ILE A 342 -2.26 -28.49 -1.38
N ARG A 343 -1.02 -28.92 -1.27
CA ARG A 343 -0.39 -29.80 -2.26
C ARG A 343 -1.04 -31.17 -2.35
N THR A 344 -1.74 -31.63 -1.31
CA THR A 344 -2.52 -32.89 -1.39
C THR A 344 -3.82 -32.71 -2.18
N LEU A 345 -4.34 -31.49 -2.28
CA LEU A 345 -5.61 -31.18 -2.94
C LEU A 345 -5.45 -30.89 -4.44
N THR A 346 -4.24 -30.51 -4.89
CA THR A 346 -4.04 -30.07 -6.27
C THR A 346 -2.66 -30.42 -6.82
N ALA A 347 -2.58 -30.73 -8.12
CA ALA A 347 -1.34 -30.87 -8.84
C ALA A 347 -0.79 -29.55 -9.43
N LEU A 348 -1.54 -28.46 -9.33
CA LEU A 348 -1.17 -27.14 -9.89
C LEU A 348 0.14 -26.62 -9.29
N PRO A 349 0.92 -25.82 -10.04
CA PRO A 349 2.05 -25.11 -9.47
C PRO A 349 1.61 -24.17 -8.33
N VAL A 350 2.32 -24.20 -7.21
CA VAL A 350 2.09 -23.31 -6.07
C VAL A 350 3.27 -22.37 -5.91
N SER A 351 3.02 -21.05 -5.94
CA SER A 351 4.02 -20.06 -5.62
C SER A 351 3.70 -19.40 -4.27
N VAL A 352 4.70 -19.30 -3.40
CA VAL A 352 4.55 -18.79 -2.05
C VAL A 352 5.48 -17.59 -1.85
N SER A 353 4.92 -16.42 -1.57
CA SER A 353 5.66 -15.21 -1.21
C SER A 353 5.57 -15.00 0.30
N ILE A 354 6.71 -15.00 0.98
CA ILE A 354 6.78 -14.90 2.44
C ILE A 354 7.61 -13.70 2.82
N ASN A 355 7.01 -12.72 3.48
CA ASN A 355 7.67 -11.46 3.82
C ASN A 355 7.76 -11.28 5.34
N PRO A 356 8.82 -10.63 5.85
CA PRO A 356 8.84 -10.23 7.25
C PRO A 356 7.70 -9.26 7.57
N PHE A 357 7.14 -9.36 8.76
CA PHE A 357 6.25 -8.33 9.29
C PHE A 357 7.01 -7.01 9.43
N ILE A 358 6.47 -5.94 8.88
CA ILE A 358 7.01 -4.59 8.98
C ILE A 358 5.94 -3.71 9.64
N PRO A 359 6.18 -3.16 10.83
CA PRO A 359 5.22 -2.29 11.49
C PRO A 359 5.03 -1.01 10.68
N LYS A 360 3.78 -0.65 10.40
CA LYS A 360 3.42 0.51 9.58
C LYS A 360 2.71 1.58 10.41
N PRO A 361 2.92 2.88 10.11
CA PRO A 361 2.17 3.97 10.74
C PRO A 361 0.66 3.77 10.65
N TRP A 362 -0.08 4.28 11.62
CA TRP A 362 -1.56 4.25 11.68
C TRP A 362 -2.18 2.85 11.68
N THR A 363 -1.40 1.81 11.97
CA THR A 363 -1.92 0.45 12.22
C THR A 363 -1.92 0.15 13.72
N ALA A 364 -2.71 -0.83 14.16
CA ALA A 364 -2.67 -1.26 15.56
C ALA A 364 -1.28 -1.72 15.98
N PHE A 365 -0.49 -2.26 15.06
CA PHE A 365 0.86 -2.75 15.31
C PHE A 365 1.98 -1.73 15.04
N GLN A 366 1.66 -0.43 14.89
CA GLN A 366 2.68 0.60 14.68
C GLN A 366 3.72 0.72 15.81
N TRP A 367 3.36 0.32 17.02
CA TRP A 367 4.27 0.34 18.20
C TRP A 367 5.07 -0.96 18.36
N SER A 368 4.76 -1.99 17.57
CA SER A 368 5.46 -3.28 17.66
C SER A 368 6.90 -3.16 17.16
N PRO A 369 7.82 -3.96 17.71
CA PRO A 369 9.15 -4.09 17.14
C PRO A 369 9.10 -4.80 15.79
N LEU A 370 10.06 -4.51 14.93
CA LEU A 370 10.50 -5.43 13.90
C LEU A 370 11.30 -6.55 14.58
N ALA A 371 11.18 -7.78 14.15
CA ALA A 371 12.07 -8.86 14.64
C ALA A 371 13.52 -8.60 14.18
N HIS A 372 14.50 -8.99 15.00
CA HIS A 372 15.91 -8.81 14.66
C HIS A 372 16.28 -9.48 13.34
N VAL A 373 17.18 -8.85 12.59
CA VAL A 373 17.61 -9.33 11.26
C VAL A 373 18.10 -10.77 11.31
N ASP A 374 18.80 -11.17 12.37
CA ASP A 374 19.34 -12.52 12.50
C ASP A 374 18.25 -13.55 12.84
N ASP A 375 17.23 -13.16 13.63
CA ASP A 375 16.06 -14.00 13.87
C ASP A 375 15.25 -14.17 12.58
N LEU A 376 15.02 -13.09 11.84
CA LEU A 376 14.35 -13.15 10.53
C LEU A 376 15.07 -14.07 9.56
N ARG A 377 16.41 -14.06 9.54
CA ARG A 377 17.20 -14.97 8.70
C ARG A 377 17.07 -16.43 9.15
N LYS A 378 17.18 -16.67 10.45
CA LYS A 378 17.00 -17.99 11.04
C LYS A 378 15.63 -18.56 10.71
N TRP A 379 14.56 -17.83 10.97
CA TRP A 379 13.19 -18.25 10.70
C TRP A 379 12.91 -18.47 9.22
N ARG A 380 13.42 -17.58 8.35
CA ARG A 380 13.37 -17.81 6.89
C ARG A 380 14.01 -19.13 6.48
N ASP A 381 15.19 -19.44 7.03
CA ASP A 381 15.91 -20.66 6.69
C ASP A 381 15.19 -21.91 7.23
N GLU A 382 14.53 -21.81 8.37
CA GLU A 382 13.66 -22.86 8.93
C GLU A 382 12.42 -23.10 8.05
N ILE A 383 11.69 -22.05 7.68
CA ILE A 383 10.53 -22.13 6.78
C ILE A 383 10.97 -22.68 5.40
N THR A 384 12.09 -22.20 4.87
CA THR A 384 12.62 -22.68 3.58
C THR A 384 12.93 -24.18 3.63
N ARG A 385 13.55 -24.65 4.72
CA ARG A 385 13.87 -26.07 4.90
C ARG A 385 12.61 -26.92 4.94
N ALA A 386 11.57 -26.47 5.67
CA ALA A 386 10.30 -27.18 5.76
C ALA A 386 9.59 -27.22 4.39
N LEU A 387 9.59 -26.11 3.63
CA LEU A 387 8.94 -26.04 2.32
C LEU A 387 9.69 -26.81 1.23
N ARG A 388 11.00 -27.02 1.35
CA ARG A 388 11.77 -27.90 0.41
C ARG A 388 11.29 -29.35 0.41
N ALA A 389 10.67 -29.80 1.48
CA ALA A 389 10.07 -31.15 1.54
C ALA A 389 8.73 -31.22 0.76
N VAL A 390 8.16 -30.08 0.37
CA VAL A 390 6.88 -30.01 -0.35
C VAL A 390 7.16 -29.89 -1.85
N PRO A 391 6.77 -30.85 -2.67
CA PRO A 391 7.11 -30.85 -4.09
C PRO A 391 6.35 -29.77 -4.87
N ASN A 392 6.95 -29.25 -5.95
CA ASN A 392 6.35 -28.31 -6.90
C ASN A 392 5.85 -27.00 -6.25
N VAL A 393 6.65 -26.47 -5.30
CA VAL A 393 6.41 -25.18 -4.63
C VAL A 393 7.57 -24.25 -4.93
N GLU A 394 7.27 -23.09 -5.52
CA GLU A 394 8.22 -21.98 -5.67
C GLU A 394 8.09 -21.03 -4.49
N VAL A 395 9.22 -20.69 -3.84
CA VAL A 395 9.22 -19.82 -2.64
C VAL A 395 10.04 -18.58 -2.89
N ARG A 396 9.49 -17.42 -2.54
CA ARG A 396 10.15 -16.10 -2.61
C ARG A 396 10.09 -15.42 -1.25
N PHE A 397 11.15 -14.72 -0.88
CA PHE A 397 11.23 -13.95 0.38
C PHE A 397 11.72 -12.54 0.09
N LEU A 398 11.16 -11.57 0.83
CA LEU A 398 11.81 -10.28 1.01
C LEU A 398 13.01 -10.45 1.94
N GLY A 399 14.12 -9.78 1.64
CA GLY A 399 15.33 -9.85 2.45
C GLY A 399 15.16 -9.24 3.84
N ALA A 400 15.72 -9.88 4.88
CA ALA A 400 15.64 -9.37 6.25
C ALA A 400 16.28 -7.97 6.42
N ARG A 401 17.35 -7.66 5.66
CA ARG A 401 17.97 -6.33 5.64
C ARG A 401 17.06 -5.31 4.95
N GLU A 402 16.39 -5.71 3.89
CA GLU A 402 15.41 -4.87 3.19
C GLU A 402 14.25 -4.54 4.11
N ALA A 403 13.70 -5.52 4.82
CA ALA A 403 12.65 -5.29 5.82
C ALA A 403 13.10 -4.31 6.91
N HIS A 404 14.35 -4.40 7.38
CA HIS A 404 14.90 -3.47 8.36
C HIS A 404 14.96 -2.04 7.82
N ILE A 405 15.47 -1.85 6.61
CA ILE A 405 15.51 -0.53 5.96
C ILE A 405 14.10 0.00 5.76
N GLN A 406 13.18 -0.82 5.29
CA GLN A 406 11.79 -0.41 5.08
C GLN A 406 11.11 0.01 6.38
N ALA A 407 11.37 -0.66 7.50
CA ALA A 407 10.84 -0.28 8.80
C ALA A 407 11.36 1.08 9.27
N LEU A 408 12.65 1.37 9.01
CA LEU A 408 13.27 2.68 9.29
C LEU A 408 12.67 3.78 8.43
N LEU A 409 12.47 3.54 7.13
CA LEU A 409 11.84 4.49 6.23
C LEU A 409 10.37 4.75 6.58
N ALA A 410 9.63 3.68 6.95
CA ALA A 410 8.21 3.77 7.24
C ALA A 410 7.89 4.53 8.53
N ARG A 411 8.67 4.28 9.61
CA ARG A 411 8.41 4.84 10.94
C ARG A 411 9.40 5.91 11.38
N GLY A 412 10.38 6.25 10.54
CA GLY A 412 11.39 7.25 10.86
C GLY A 412 10.83 8.67 10.89
N ASP A 413 11.55 9.55 11.54
CA ASP A 413 11.28 10.97 11.64
C ASP A 413 11.91 11.77 10.47
N HIS A 414 11.91 13.09 10.57
CA HIS A 414 12.47 13.99 9.54
C HIS A 414 13.95 13.73 9.23
N ARG A 415 14.74 13.13 10.14
CA ARG A 415 16.17 12.79 9.92
C ARG A 415 16.35 11.73 8.83
N VAL A 416 15.32 10.93 8.54
CA VAL A 416 15.34 10.01 7.40
C VAL A 416 15.61 10.75 6.09
N GLY A 417 15.13 11.99 5.97
CA GLY A 417 15.44 12.82 4.80
C GLY A 417 16.95 13.07 4.63
N ASP A 418 17.69 13.29 5.72
CA ASP A 418 19.16 13.43 5.63
C ASP A 418 19.83 12.10 5.25
N ALA A 419 19.32 10.97 5.75
CA ALA A 419 19.78 9.65 5.31
C ALA A 419 19.51 9.42 3.81
N LEU A 420 18.37 9.86 3.29
CA LEU A 420 18.06 9.78 1.86
C LEU A 420 19.04 10.62 1.02
N LEU A 421 19.45 11.79 1.47
CA LEU A 421 20.48 12.59 0.78
C LEU A 421 21.84 11.87 0.75
N HIS A 422 22.30 11.36 1.88
CA HIS A 422 23.53 10.56 1.91
C HIS A 422 23.45 9.34 1.00
N ARG A 423 22.28 8.69 0.95
CA ARG A 423 22.04 7.59 0.02
C ARG A 423 22.09 8.04 -1.44
N LEU A 424 21.54 9.20 -1.76
CA LEU A 424 21.57 9.82 -3.10
C LEU A 424 23.00 10.20 -3.53
N GLU A 425 23.90 10.48 -2.59
CA GLU A 425 25.33 10.74 -2.81
C GLU A 425 26.15 9.47 -3.00
N GLY A 426 25.55 8.28 -2.78
CA GLY A 426 26.17 6.99 -3.03
C GLY A 426 26.55 6.19 -1.79
N ASP A 427 26.30 6.70 -0.59
CA ASP A 427 26.51 5.93 0.65
C ASP A 427 25.63 4.67 0.70
N GLY A 428 26.12 3.62 1.34
CA GLY A 428 25.28 2.47 1.71
C GLY A 428 24.25 2.86 2.78
N TRP A 429 23.12 2.16 2.85
CA TRP A 429 22.07 2.48 3.83
C TRP A 429 22.59 2.58 5.28
N PRO A 430 23.43 1.66 5.79
CA PRO A 430 23.93 1.79 7.16
C PRO A 430 24.72 3.07 7.40
N GLN A 431 25.58 3.46 6.45
CA GLN A 431 26.35 4.69 6.52
C GLN A 431 25.47 5.94 6.44
N ALA A 432 24.47 5.90 5.56
CA ALA A 432 23.52 7.00 5.38
C ALA A 432 22.73 7.26 6.68
N PHE A 433 22.18 6.23 7.32
CA PHE A 433 21.50 6.36 8.60
C PHE A 433 22.44 6.81 9.73
N GLN A 434 23.64 6.28 9.79
CA GLN A 434 24.66 6.70 10.77
C GLN A 434 25.00 8.19 10.64
N LYS A 435 25.26 8.68 9.41
CA LYS A 435 25.55 10.09 9.13
C LYS A 435 24.35 11.00 9.48
N ALA A 436 23.14 10.53 9.31
CA ALA A 436 21.91 11.23 9.70
C ALA A 436 21.61 11.17 11.21
N GLY A 437 22.48 10.53 12.01
CA GLY A 437 22.31 10.41 13.46
C GLY A 437 21.14 9.51 13.86
N ILE A 438 20.78 8.53 13.03
CA ILE A 438 19.71 7.58 13.29
C ILE A 438 20.31 6.28 13.83
N ASP A 439 19.94 5.89 15.04
CA ASP A 439 20.19 4.53 15.54
C ASP A 439 19.28 3.55 14.80
N MET A 440 19.86 2.68 14.00
CA MET A 440 19.11 1.70 13.23
C MET A 440 18.43 0.64 14.10
N ASN A 441 18.85 0.48 15.36
CA ASN A 441 18.34 -0.58 16.25
C ASN A 441 17.00 -0.20 16.90
N TRP A 442 16.62 1.07 16.92
CA TRP A 442 15.39 1.51 17.60
C TRP A 442 14.13 0.82 17.07
N VAL A 443 14.12 0.37 15.82
CA VAL A 443 12.96 -0.33 15.23
C VAL A 443 12.77 -1.74 15.79
N PHE A 444 13.77 -2.29 16.47
CA PHE A 444 13.69 -3.60 17.14
C PHE A 444 13.13 -3.49 18.56
N GLU A 445 12.88 -2.27 19.03
CA GLU A 445 12.37 -2.06 20.37
C GLU A 445 10.84 -1.88 20.36
N GLN A 446 10.20 -2.40 21.40
CA GLN A 446 8.77 -2.18 21.63
C GLN A 446 8.54 -0.73 22.08
N VAL A 447 7.83 0.05 21.28
CA VAL A 447 7.35 1.34 21.71
C VAL A 447 6.10 1.19 22.56
N LYS A 448 5.98 1.98 23.64
CA LYS A 448 4.79 1.92 24.50
C LYS A 448 3.54 2.27 23.69
N PRO A 449 2.50 1.43 23.66
CA PRO A 449 1.26 1.74 22.96
C PRO A 449 0.66 3.08 23.42
N GLY A 450 0.23 3.88 22.47
CA GLY A 450 -0.26 5.24 22.73
C GLY A 450 0.81 6.33 22.69
N THR A 451 2.10 6.00 22.61
CA THR A 451 3.16 6.98 22.38
C THR A 451 2.97 7.63 21.01
N PRO A 452 2.94 8.99 20.93
CA PRO A 452 2.83 9.69 19.66
C PRO A 452 4.14 9.58 18.85
N PHE A 453 4.00 9.62 17.53
CA PHE A 453 5.10 9.72 16.58
C PHE A 453 5.11 11.10 15.90
N GLU A 454 6.13 11.40 15.09
CA GLU A 454 6.20 12.71 14.41
C GLU A 454 5.06 12.98 13.42
N TRP A 455 4.36 11.95 12.95
CA TRP A 455 3.21 12.07 12.05
C TRP A 455 1.86 12.23 12.76
N ASP A 456 1.80 12.32 14.09
CA ASP A 456 0.55 12.38 14.87
C ASP A 456 -0.26 13.68 14.66
N PHE A 457 0.33 14.68 14.01
CA PHE A 457 -0.39 15.88 13.58
C PHE A 457 -1.38 15.59 12.42
N ILE A 458 -1.29 14.45 11.78
CA ILE A 458 -2.26 13.99 10.78
C ILE A 458 -3.50 13.48 11.53
N ASN A 459 -4.66 14.02 11.18
CA ASN A 459 -5.92 13.49 11.68
C ASN A 459 -6.48 12.48 10.66
N MET A 460 -6.41 11.21 10.99
CA MET A 460 -6.87 10.11 10.12
C MET A 460 -8.39 9.88 10.17
N GLY A 461 -9.14 10.66 10.99
CA GLY A 461 -10.54 10.40 11.31
C GLY A 461 -10.72 9.41 12.49
N PHE A 462 -9.62 8.89 13.02
CA PHE A 462 -9.56 8.08 14.25
C PHE A 462 -8.25 8.39 14.99
N GLY A 463 -8.25 8.17 16.31
CA GLY A 463 -7.09 8.49 17.15
C GLY A 463 -6.31 7.28 17.62
N TYR A 464 -5.18 7.54 18.26
CA TYR A 464 -4.32 6.51 18.88
C TYR A 464 -5.03 5.65 19.91
N THR A 465 -6.05 6.17 20.58
CA THR A 465 -6.86 5.38 21.54
C THR A 465 -7.48 4.15 20.88
N ARG A 466 -7.99 4.28 19.65
CA ARG A 466 -8.52 3.14 18.87
C ARG A 466 -7.42 2.13 18.57
N LEU A 467 -6.28 2.59 18.09
CA LEU A 467 -5.14 1.72 17.74
C LEU A 467 -4.57 1.01 18.98
N ALA A 468 -4.40 1.74 20.10
CA ALA A 468 -3.92 1.18 21.35
C ALA A 468 -4.89 0.13 21.94
N ARG A 469 -6.20 0.35 21.79
CA ARG A 469 -7.23 -0.64 22.16
C ARG A 469 -7.10 -1.92 21.31
N GLU A 470 -6.96 -1.79 20.00
CA GLU A 470 -6.77 -2.93 19.11
C GLU A 470 -5.47 -3.68 19.39
N PHE A 471 -4.39 -2.97 19.73
CA PHE A 471 -3.14 -3.59 20.17
C PHE A 471 -3.33 -4.39 21.47
N SER A 472 -4.00 -3.79 22.48
CA SER A 472 -4.28 -4.44 23.75
C SER A 472 -5.19 -5.66 23.58
N LEU A 473 -6.15 -5.58 22.67
CA LEU A 473 -7.02 -6.72 22.33
C LEU A 473 -6.22 -7.87 21.71
N ALA A 474 -5.29 -7.57 20.80
CA ALA A 474 -4.40 -8.58 20.22
C ALA A 474 -3.55 -9.27 21.31
N ALA A 475 -2.98 -8.51 22.23
CA ALA A 475 -2.20 -9.05 23.34
C ALA A 475 -3.03 -9.95 24.26
N SER A 476 -4.27 -9.56 24.58
CA SER A 476 -5.22 -10.36 25.37
C SER A 476 -5.62 -11.65 24.66
N MET A 477 -5.93 -11.58 23.36
CA MET A 477 -6.23 -12.76 22.55
C MET A 477 -5.06 -13.74 22.50
N ASN A 478 -3.84 -13.23 22.40
CA ASN A 478 -2.65 -14.08 22.43
C ASN A 478 -2.49 -14.80 23.76
N GLN A 479 -2.71 -14.13 24.90
CA GLN A 479 -2.67 -14.78 26.22
C GLN A 479 -3.73 -15.88 26.35
N SER A 480 -4.92 -15.70 25.78
CA SER A 480 -5.99 -16.68 25.82
C SER A 480 -5.72 -17.91 24.94
N ARG A 481 -4.92 -17.81 23.87
CA ARG A 481 -4.52 -18.95 23.03
C ARG A 481 -3.87 -20.08 23.83
N PHE A 482 -3.17 -19.74 24.90
CA PHE A 482 -2.41 -20.68 25.71
C PHE A 482 -3.11 -21.05 27.02
N ARG A 483 -4.28 -20.45 27.33
CA ARG A 483 -5.01 -20.65 28.59
C ARG A 483 -6.26 -21.50 28.48
N VAL A 484 -6.75 -21.77 27.28
CA VAL A 484 -8.02 -22.50 27.09
C VAL A 484 -7.74 -24.00 26.97
N PRO A 485 -8.23 -24.84 27.92
CA PRO A 485 -8.29 -26.28 27.71
C PRO A 485 -9.19 -26.60 26.51
N GLU A 486 -8.86 -27.62 25.72
CA GLU A 486 -9.55 -28.07 24.50
C GLU A 486 -11.08 -28.24 24.62
N LYS A 487 -11.64 -28.33 25.81
CA LYS A 487 -13.06 -28.53 26.06
C LYS A 487 -13.97 -27.30 25.86
N LEU A 488 -13.46 -26.11 25.65
CA LEU A 488 -14.27 -24.88 25.48
C LEU A 488 -14.33 -24.35 24.03
N ALA A 489 -13.63 -24.94 23.09
CA ALA A 489 -13.67 -24.55 21.69
C ALA A 489 -14.99 -24.92 21.00
N GLU A 490 -15.75 -25.87 21.53
CA GLU A 490 -17.03 -26.35 20.96
C GLU A 490 -18.26 -25.50 21.35
N SER A 491 -18.12 -24.54 22.26
CA SER A 491 -19.28 -23.79 22.80
C SER A 491 -19.30 -22.29 22.53
N MET A 492 -18.44 -21.75 21.65
CA MET A 492 -18.51 -20.33 21.32
C MET A 492 -19.48 -20.08 20.16
N PRO A 493 -20.54 -19.26 20.36
CA PRO A 493 -21.44 -18.89 19.28
C PRO A 493 -20.70 -18.09 18.21
N ALA A 494 -21.09 -18.31 16.96
CA ALA A 494 -20.64 -17.52 15.82
C ALA A 494 -20.85 -16.02 16.12
N ALA A 495 -19.88 -15.22 15.79
CA ALA A 495 -19.95 -13.76 15.98
C ALA A 495 -21.19 -13.21 15.26
N THR A 496 -22.13 -12.73 16.04
CA THR A 496 -23.29 -12.01 15.55
C THR A 496 -22.85 -10.70 14.91
N GLU A 497 -23.49 -10.41 13.79
CA GLU A 497 -23.37 -9.23 12.95
C GLU A 497 -23.17 -7.94 13.76
N ALA A 498 -22.10 -7.23 13.46
CA ALA A 498 -21.89 -5.88 13.97
C ALA A 498 -22.83 -4.93 13.24
N SER A 499 -23.80 -4.39 13.95
CA SER A 499 -24.64 -3.28 13.49
C SER A 499 -23.78 -2.09 13.05
N PRO A 500 -24.18 -1.36 12.00
CA PRO A 500 -23.45 -0.17 11.54
C PRO A 500 -23.53 0.92 12.60
N CYS A 501 -22.39 1.42 13.01
CA CYS A 501 -22.30 2.60 13.86
C CYS A 501 -22.74 3.85 13.06
N SER A 502 -23.77 4.48 13.55
CA SER A 502 -24.16 5.86 13.25
C SER A 502 -23.07 6.87 13.65
#